data_08fc0a68408bebc0e34698392b940aae
#
_entry.id   08fc0a68408bebc0e34698392b940aae
#
_cell.length_a   1.000
_cell.length_b   1.000
_cell.length_c   1.000
_cell.angle_alpha   90.00
_cell.angle_beta   90.00
_cell.angle_gamma   90.00
#
_symmetry.space_group_name_H-M   'P 1'
#
loop_
_entity.id
_entity.type
_entity.pdbx_description
1 polymer ?
#
loop_
_entity_poly.entity_id
_entity_poly.type
_entity_poly.pdbx_seq_one_letter_code
_entity_poly.pdbx_strand_id
1 'polypeptide(L)'
;MERNHTMTTTTRSRPSRITPQINNQLDMFDLLTLAEPITAPLSFTVDPYTPEEHHKACERWRIEHRNLGIWGKSHMWHCSGYDFGNNRTVAGGHPTVLMSADTRCDHYYPATCSCVGDLLYRMHCEGCGHVTGIHARENAAVEEHLDHCWNGWRNLPTITRKGQDGPWKIPDDYPTEWQIEGAPVRTLRQPMGTRHVPGRSPFGGYDAGTLSP
;
A
#
# COMPACT_ATOMS: atom_id res chain seq x y z
N MET A 1 -44.26 -23.75 -55.15
CA MET A 1 -43.89 -22.36 -54.81
C MET A 1 -42.88 -22.39 -53.65
N GLU A 2 -41.61 -22.55 -53.98
CA GLU A 2 -40.52 -22.60 -53.02
C GLU A 2 -39.93 -21.18 -52.91
N ARG A 3 -39.88 -20.64 -51.66
CA ARG A 3 -39.22 -19.37 -51.39
C ARG A 3 -37.81 -19.64 -50.82
N ASN A 4 -36.80 -19.39 -51.65
CA ASN A 4 -35.41 -19.38 -51.25
C ASN A 4 -35.14 -18.16 -50.38
N HIS A 5 -34.81 -18.37 -49.10
CA HIS A 5 -34.26 -17.35 -48.21
C HIS A 5 -32.72 -17.40 -48.27
N THR A 6 -32.15 -16.43 -48.96
CA THR A 6 -30.69 -16.21 -48.98
C THR A 6 -30.28 -15.48 -47.68
N MET A 7 -29.60 -16.17 -46.78
CA MET A 7 -28.98 -15.55 -45.61
C MET A 7 -27.70 -14.82 -46.02
N THR A 8 -27.71 -13.50 -45.92
CA THR A 8 -26.53 -12.67 -46.08
C THR A 8 -25.77 -12.61 -44.72
N THR A 9 -24.66 -13.31 -44.65
CA THR A 9 -23.72 -13.26 -43.50
C THR A 9 -22.89 -11.97 -43.58
N THR A 10 -23.25 -10.99 -42.77
CA THR A 10 -22.45 -9.78 -42.60
C THR A 10 -21.27 -10.07 -41.66
N THR A 11 -20.10 -10.23 -42.24
CA THR A 11 -18.83 -10.37 -41.47
C THR A 11 -18.48 -9.02 -40.83
N ARG A 12 -18.75 -8.90 -39.54
CA ARG A 12 -18.30 -7.77 -38.72
C ARG A 12 -16.78 -7.86 -38.58
N SER A 13 -16.04 -7.02 -39.29
CA SER A 13 -14.60 -6.84 -39.06
C SER A 13 -14.34 -6.32 -37.63
N ARG A 14 -13.56 -7.07 -36.86
CA ARG A 14 -13.06 -6.64 -35.57
C ARG A 14 -12.23 -5.37 -35.74
N PRO A 15 -12.47 -4.29 -34.93
CA PRO A 15 -11.59 -3.14 -34.99
C PRO A 15 -10.17 -3.60 -34.58
N SER A 16 -9.18 -3.25 -35.38
CA SER A 16 -7.78 -3.46 -35.07
C SER A 16 -7.45 -2.78 -33.75
N ARG A 17 -6.94 -3.55 -32.78
CA ARG A 17 -6.34 -2.97 -31.56
C ARG A 17 -5.23 -2.03 -32.02
N ILE A 18 -5.45 -0.75 -31.87
CA ILE A 18 -4.39 0.25 -31.95
C ILE A 18 -3.47 -0.04 -30.76
N THR A 19 -2.34 -0.68 -31.00
CA THR A 19 -1.26 -0.77 -30.01
C THR A 19 -0.73 0.66 -29.85
N PRO A 20 -0.79 1.26 -28.67
CA PRO A 20 -0.20 2.57 -28.48
C PRO A 20 1.30 2.42 -28.77
N GLN A 21 1.79 3.12 -29.78
CA GLN A 21 3.23 3.31 -29.93
C GLN A 21 3.67 4.11 -28.72
N ILE A 22 4.44 3.48 -27.85
CA ILE A 22 5.09 4.17 -26.72
C ILE A 22 6.10 5.11 -27.37
N ASN A 23 5.70 6.36 -27.53
CA ASN A 23 6.60 7.42 -27.92
C ASN A 23 7.60 7.59 -26.75
N ASN A 24 8.86 7.25 -26.98
CA ASN A 24 9.95 7.42 -26.01
C ASN A 24 10.29 8.90 -25.73
N GLN A 25 9.47 9.82 -26.19
CA GLN A 25 9.67 11.24 -26.02
C GLN A 25 9.22 11.66 -24.62
N LEU A 26 10.12 12.30 -23.88
CA LEU A 26 9.84 12.97 -22.62
C LEU A 26 8.85 14.11 -22.88
N ASP A 27 7.79 14.18 -22.12
CA ASP A 27 6.92 15.35 -22.15
C ASP A 27 7.49 16.49 -21.26
N MET A 28 6.85 17.63 -21.28
CA MET A 28 7.28 18.79 -20.52
C MET A 28 7.22 18.56 -19.00
N PHE A 29 6.27 17.75 -18.52
CA PHE A 29 6.15 17.43 -17.09
C PHE A 29 7.26 16.46 -16.66
N ASP A 30 7.61 15.49 -17.49
CA ASP A 30 8.76 14.61 -17.28
C ASP A 30 10.06 15.45 -17.16
N LEU A 31 10.25 16.42 -18.06
CA LEU A 31 11.44 17.30 -18.05
C LEU A 31 11.49 18.16 -16.79
N LEU A 32 10.36 18.69 -16.32
CA LEU A 32 10.30 19.46 -15.08
C LEU A 32 10.63 18.57 -13.87
N THR A 33 10.06 17.37 -13.80
CA THR A 33 10.38 16.40 -12.73
C THR A 33 11.87 16.02 -12.73
N LEU A 34 12.48 15.88 -13.91
CA LEU A 34 13.91 15.61 -14.03
C LEU A 34 14.78 16.79 -13.61
N ALA A 35 14.28 18.00 -13.63
CA ALA A 35 15.01 19.20 -13.21
C ALA A 35 14.97 19.42 -11.68
N GLU A 36 13.98 18.82 -10.98
CA GLU A 36 13.88 18.96 -9.53
C GLU A 36 15.00 18.18 -8.81
N PRO A 37 15.61 18.78 -7.77
CA PRO A 37 16.56 18.04 -6.95
C PRO A 37 15.85 16.94 -6.16
N ILE A 38 16.44 15.75 -6.10
CA ILE A 38 16.00 14.66 -5.26
C ILE A 38 16.98 14.42 -4.13
N THR A 39 16.49 14.11 -2.93
CA THR A 39 17.28 13.82 -1.73
C THR A 39 17.36 12.32 -1.46
N ALA A 40 16.26 11.60 -1.62
CA ALA A 40 16.23 10.15 -1.46
C ALA A 40 16.90 9.45 -2.66
N PRO A 41 17.64 8.35 -2.42
CA PRO A 41 18.32 7.62 -3.49
C PRO A 41 17.34 6.89 -4.41
N LEU A 42 17.75 6.67 -5.67
CA LEU A 42 17.00 5.85 -6.66
C LEU A 42 17.22 4.33 -6.45
N SER A 43 17.33 3.91 -5.20
CA SER A 43 17.54 2.52 -4.80
C SER A 43 16.99 2.32 -3.40
N PHE A 44 16.98 1.06 -2.94
CA PHE A 44 16.62 0.77 -1.55
C PHE A 44 17.62 1.45 -0.58
N THR A 45 17.07 2.02 0.48
CA THR A 45 17.85 2.62 1.57
C THR A 45 17.21 2.29 2.92
N VAL A 46 18.03 2.20 3.95
CA VAL A 46 17.58 2.06 5.35
C VAL A 46 17.35 3.43 6.01
N ASP A 47 17.88 4.49 5.39
CA ASP A 47 17.77 5.84 5.92
C ASP A 47 16.32 6.34 5.92
N PRO A 48 15.93 7.15 6.91
CA PRO A 48 14.55 7.58 7.11
C PRO A 48 14.22 8.86 6.32
N TYR A 49 14.13 8.76 5.01
CA TYR A 49 13.58 9.84 4.19
C TYR A 49 12.07 9.97 4.36
N THR A 50 11.54 11.15 4.11
CA THR A 50 10.10 11.43 4.17
C THR A 50 9.35 10.73 3.04
N PRO A 51 8.03 10.49 3.18
CA PRO A 51 7.20 9.98 2.10
C PRO A 51 7.28 10.80 0.82
N GLU A 52 7.35 12.14 0.93
CA GLU A 52 7.47 13.04 -0.22
C GLU A 52 8.80 12.85 -0.96
N GLU A 53 9.91 12.72 -0.22
CA GLU A 53 11.24 12.49 -0.82
C GLU A 53 11.28 11.13 -1.53
N HIS A 54 10.72 10.09 -0.92
CA HIS A 54 10.59 8.78 -1.58
C HIS A 54 9.71 8.85 -2.81
N HIS A 55 8.58 9.57 -2.74
CA HIS A 55 7.70 9.74 -3.89
C HIS A 55 8.41 10.42 -5.06
N LYS A 56 9.08 11.53 -4.83
CA LYS A 56 9.88 12.23 -5.85
C LYS A 56 10.95 11.33 -6.47
N ALA A 57 11.63 10.55 -5.64
CA ALA A 57 12.63 9.59 -6.13
C ALA A 57 11.99 8.48 -7.00
N CYS A 58 10.81 7.96 -6.62
CA CYS A 58 10.08 6.97 -7.42
C CYS A 58 9.63 7.54 -8.77
N GLU A 59 9.10 8.77 -8.80
CA GLU A 59 8.74 9.45 -10.04
C GLU A 59 9.95 9.63 -10.96
N ARG A 60 11.08 10.07 -10.40
CA ARG A 60 12.34 10.19 -11.12
C ARG A 60 12.79 8.85 -11.70
N TRP A 61 12.80 7.81 -10.88
CA TRP A 61 13.19 6.46 -11.32
C TRP A 61 12.28 5.98 -12.45
N ARG A 62 10.96 6.19 -12.34
CA ARG A 62 9.98 5.81 -13.36
C ARG A 62 10.26 6.48 -14.70
N ILE A 63 10.63 7.76 -14.71
CA ILE A 63 10.97 8.50 -15.93
C ILE A 63 12.27 7.97 -16.54
N GLU A 64 13.30 7.79 -15.72
CA GLU A 64 14.61 7.33 -16.19
C GLU A 64 14.59 5.87 -16.71
N HIS A 65 13.71 5.03 -16.13
CA HIS A 65 13.67 3.59 -16.42
C HIS A 65 12.41 3.15 -17.18
N ARG A 66 11.63 4.08 -17.73
CA ARG A 66 10.36 3.78 -18.41
C ARG A 66 10.48 2.80 -19.59
N ASN A 67 11.67 2.65 -20.15
CA ASN A 67 11.93 1.72 -21.25
C ASN A 67 12.13 0.27 -20.80
N LEU A 68 12.30 0.02 -19.51
CA LEU A 68 12.46 -1.33 -18.94
C LEU A 68 11.14 -2.12 -18.90
N GLY A 69 10.01 -1.47 -19.18
CA GLY A 69 8.70 -2.09 -19.16
C GLY A 69 8.29 -2.57 -17.77
N ILE A 70 7.42 -3.59 -17.73
CA ILE A 70 6.90 -4.16 -16.48
C ILE A 70 7.93 -4.99 -15.68
N TRP A 71 9.12 -5.20 -16.21
CA TRP A 71 10.13 -6.09 -15.63
C TRP A 71 11.14 -5.36 -14.73
N GLY A 72 11.16 -4.03 -14.76
CA GLY A 72 12.06 -3.25 -13.92
C GLY A 72 11.43 -2.97 -12.55
N LYS A 73 12.00 -3.50 -11.46
CA LYS A 73 11.66 -3.12 -10.10
C LYS A 73 12.66 -2.11 -9.59
N SER A 74 12.15 -1.07 -8.95
CA SER A 74 13.02 -0.04 -8.35
C SER A 74 13.67 -0.50 -7.04
N HIS A 75 13.10 -1.52 -6.37
CA HIS A 75 13.43 -1.91 -5.00
C HIS A 75 13.34 -0.78 -3.97
N MET A 76 12.84 0.37 -4.37
CA MET A 76 12.71 1.57 -3.54
C MET A 76 11.52 1.47 -2.58
N TRP A 77 11.46 2.38 -1.63
CA TRP A 77 10.27 2.57 -0.82
C TRP A 77 9.15 3.21 -1.62
N HIS A 78 8.01 2.54 -1.64
CA HIS A 78 6.76 3.04 -2.20
C HIS A 78 5.81 3.42 -1.07
N CYS A 79 5.26 4.63 -1.13
CA CYS A 79 4.33 5.14 -0.14
C CYS A 79 2.90 4.77 -0.54
N SER A 80 2.29 3.81 0.17
CA SER A 80 0.92 3.38 -0.11
C SER A 80 -0.06 4.53 0.12
N GLY A 81 -0.80 4.88 -0.93
CA GLY A 81 -1.83 5.91 -0.85
C GLY A 81 -1.33 7.36 -0.94
N TYR A 82 -0.04 7.61 -1.11
CA TYR A 82 0.46 8.96 -1.29
C TYR A 82 -0.08 9.57 -2.59
N ASP A 83 -0.16 8.77 -3.66
CA ASP A 83 -0.68 9.20 -4.97
C ASP A 83 -2.20 9.39 -5.01
N PHE A 84 -2.94 8.78 -4.08
CA PHE A 84 -4.41 8.70 -4.15
C PHE A 84 -5.13 9.54 -3.09
N GLY A 85 -4.43 10.24 -2.22
CA GLY A 85 -5.03 11.13 -1.22
C GLY A 85 -5.92 10.49 -0.15
N ASN A 86 -6.27 9.19 -0.28
CA ASN A 86 -7.34 8.56 0.47
C ASN A 86 -6.90 7.59 1.57
N ASN A 87 -5.61 7.29 1.70
CA ASN A 87 -5.11 6.29 2.66
C ASN A 87 -4.25 6.89 3.79
N ARG A 88 -4.35 8.20 3.98
CA ARG A 88 -3.77 8.83 5.16
C ARG A 88 -4.66 8.54 6.36
N THR A 89 -4.24 7.62 7.18
CA THR A 89 -4.93 7.36 8.45
C THR A 89 -4.54 8.44 9.43
N VAL A 90 -5.52 9.17 9.92
CA VAL A 90 -5.32 10.08 11.04
C VAL A 90 -5.54 9.28 12.31
N ALA A 91 -4.47 8.85 12.95
CA ALA A 91 -4.52 8.20 14.24
C ALA A 91 -4.19 9.23 15.32
N GLY A 92 -5.19 9.68 16.08
CA GLY A 92 -4.96 10.57 17.22
C GLY A 92 -4.22 11.87 16.88
N GLY A 93 -4.47 12.48 15.72
CA GLY A 93 -3.74 13.67 15.27
C GLY A 93 -2.37 13.39 14.64
N HIS A 94 -2.01 12.13 14.45
CA HIS A 94 -0.80 11.69 13.79
C HIS A 94 -1.10 11.14 12.38
N PRO A 95 -1.16 11.99 11.34
CA PRO A 95 -1.27 11.50 9.97
C PRO A 95 -0.09 10.59 9.65
N THR A 96 -0.37 9.45 9.04
CA THR A 96 0.65 8.43 8.86
C THR A 96 0.61 7.82 7.47
N VAL A 97 1.78 7.43 6.98
CA VAL A 97 1.95 6.79 5.68
C VAL A 97 2.61 5.43 5.88
N LEU A 98 1.99 4.39 5.33
CA LEU A 98 2.59 3.06 5.22
C LEU A 98 3.48 3.04 3.98
N MET A 99 4.72 2.63 4.17
CA MET A 99 5.70 2.44 3.10
C MET A 99 6.05 0.97 2.95
N SER A 100 6.20 0.51 1.72
CA SER A 100 6.65 -0.85 1.40
C SER A 100 7.78 -0.83 0.38
N ALA A 101 8.74 -1.75 0.50
CA ALA A 101 9.81 -1.95 -0.46
C ALA A 101 9.91 -3.44 -0.81
N ASP A 102 9.82 -3.75 -2.10
CA ASP A 102 10.02 -5.13 -2.59
C ASP A 102 11.46 -5.32 -3.02
N THR A 103 12.29 -5.85 -2.12
CA THR A 103 13.71 -6.12 -2.37
C THR A 103 13.96 -7.51 -2.95
N ARG A 104 12.90 -8.28 -3.24
CA ARG A 104 13.04 -9.61 -3.85
C ARG A 104 13.57 -9.49 -5.26
N CYS A 105 14.42 -10.44 -5.65
CA CYS A 105 15.03 -10.46 -6.99
C CYS A 105 13.98 -10.62 -8.09
N ASP A 106 14.32 -10.16 -9.30
CA ASP A 106 13.51 -10.22 -10.52
C ASP A 106 13.78 -11.49 -11.35
N HIS A 107 14.43 -12.50 -10.80
CA HIS A 107 14.71 -13.74 -11.51
C HIS A 107 13.40 -14.42 -11.92
N TYR A 108 13.21 -14.55 -13.21
CA TYR A 108 12.09 -15.26 -13.78
C TYR A 108 12.43 -16.74 -13.95
N TYR A 109 11.51 -17.60 -13.56
CA TYR A 109 11.53 -19.08 -13.58
C TYR A 109 12.55 -19.78 -14.50
N PRO A 110 13.06 -20.96 -14.18
CA PRO A 110 12.77 -21.82 -13.03
C PRO A 110 13.95 -21.95 -12.05
N ALA A 111 14.86 -21.00 -12.02
CA ALA A 111 16.06 -21.13 -11.20
C ALA A 111 15.68 -21.01 -9.72
N THR A 112 16.10 -21.97 -8.92
CA THR A 112 16.15 -21.83 -7.46
C THR A 112 17.03 -20.61 -7.15
N CYS A 113 16.38 -19.51 -6.83
CA CYS A 113 17.09 -18.28 -6.50
C CYS A 113 17.61 -18.37 -5.06
N SER A 114 18.89 -18.16 -4.86
CA SER A 114 19.52 -18.02 -3.55
C SER A 114 19.58 -16.55 -3.08
N CYS A 115 18.97 -15.63 -3.82
CA CYS A 115 18.94 -14.22 -3.45
C CYS A 115 18.08 -14.02 -2.21
N VAL A 116 18.61 -13.26 -1.26
CA VAL A 116 17.93 -12.92 -0.01
C VAL A 116 17.30 -11.54 -0.18
N GLY A 117 16.00 -11.53 -0.40
CA GLY A 117 15.24 -10.29 -0.47
C GLY A 117 13.82 -10.53 -0.01
N ASP A 118 13.23 -9.52 0.62
CA ASP A 118 11.92 -9.58 1.23
C ASP A 118 11.02 -8.43 0.77
N LEU A 119 9.75 -8.57 1.07
CA LEU A 119 8.82 -7.45 1.07
C LEU A 119 8.91 -6.80 2.46
N LEU A 120 9.38 -5.56 2.47
CA LEU A 120 9.67 -4.82 3.69
C LEU A 120 8.66 -3.71 3.91
N TYR A 121 8.42 -3.36 5.17
CA TYR A 121 7.43 -2.36 5.58
C TYR A 121 7.99 -1.45 6.66
N ARG A 122 7.58 -0.17 6.63
CA ARG A 122 7.76 0.80 7.70
C ARG A 122 6.63 1.82 7.69
N MET A 123 6.41 2.47 8.82
CA MET A 123 5.45 3.57 8.94
C MET A 123 6.19 4.89 9.16
N HIS A 124 5.68 5.95 8.56
CA HIS A 124 6.13 7.32 8.79
C HIS A 124 4.99 8.14 9.36
N CYS A 125 5.21 8.76 10.51
CA CYS A 125 4.27 9.71 11.11
C CYS A 125 4.56 11.11 10.60
N GLU A 126 3.69 11.66 9.75
CA GLU A 126 3.86 13.01 9.19
C GLU A 126 3.68 14.12 10.23
N GLY A 127 2.96 13.83 11.33
CA GLY A 127 2.69 14.80 12.39
C GLY A 127 3.90 15.12 13.26
N CYS A 128 4.80 14.16 13.49
CA CYS A 128 5.96 14.31 14.37
C CYS A 128 7.29 13.82 13.76
N GLY A 129 7.28 13.33 12.53
CA GLY A 129 8.48 12.82 11.85
C GLY A 129 8.97 11.45 12.36
N HIS A 130 8.25 10.80 13.27
CA HIS A 130 8.63 9.47 13.74
C HIS A 130 8.58 8.44 12.62
N VAL A 131 9.60 7.59 12.52
CA VAL A 131 9.69 6.50 11.54
C VAL A 131 9.91 5.19 12.30
N THR A 132 9.08 4.18 12.02
CA THR A 132 9.26 2.86 12.62
C THR A 132 10.48 2.14 12.10
N GLY A 133 10.88 1.07 12.75
CA GLY A 133 11.84 0.11 12.23
C GLY A 133 11.40 -0.49 10.89
N ILE A 134 12.31 -1.24 10.27
CA ILE A 134 12.02 -1.99 9.04
C ILE A 134 11.54 -3.39 9.43
N HIS A 135 10.38 -3.76 8.93
CA HIS A 135 9.72 -5.03 9.26
C HIS A 135 9.46 -5.88 8.02
N ALA A 136 9.57 -7.19 8.15
CA ALA A 136 9.16 -8.15 7.12
C ALA A 136 7.63 -8.36 7.05
N ARG A 137 6.87 -7.77 7.95
CA ARG A 137 5.41 -7.85 8.01
C ARG A 137 4.79 -6.48 8.22
N GLU A 138 3.80 -6.15 7.42
CA GLU A 138 3.02 -4.92 7.51
C GLU A 138 2.47 -4.68 8.93
N ASN A 139 1.89 -5.74 9.52
CA ASN A 139 1.32 -5.68 10.85
C ASN A 139 2.33 -5.19 11.91
N ALA A 140 3.58 -5.64 11.83
CA ALA A 140 4.60 -5.25 12.79
C ALA A 140 4.94 -3.75 12.70
N ALA A 141 5.03 -3.22 11.47
CA ALA A 141 5.24 -1.79 11.27
C ALA A 141 4.05 -0.96 11.80
N VAL A 142 2.82 -1.41 11.53
CA VAL A 142 1.60 -0.75 12.03
C VAL A 142 1.54 -0.79 13.55
N GLU A 143 1.81 -1.94 14.18
CA GLU A 143 1.78 -2.08 15.62
C GLU A 143 2.82 -1.22 16.33
N GLU A 144 4.05 -1.13 15.78
CA GLU A 144 5.06 -0.22 16.31
C GLU A 144 4.62 1.25 16.20
N HIS A 145 3.98 1.62 15.10
CA HIS A 145 3.42 2.95 14.96
C HIS A 145 2.27 3.22 15.96
N LEU A 146 1.41 2.23 16.21
CA LEU A 146 0.36 2.35 17.23
C LEU A 146 0.95 2.49 18.65
N ASP A 147 2.05 1.81 18.95
CA ASP A 147 2.78 1.98 20.23
C ASP A 147 3.30 3.41 20.38
N HIS A 148 3.67 4.06 19.27
CA HIS A 148 4.11 5.46 19.28
C HIS A 148 2.95 6.44 19.54
N CYS A 149 1.80 6.30 18.85
CA CYS A 149 0.74 7.31 18.87
C CYS A 149 -0.43 6.96 19.80
N TRP A 150 -0.61 5.70 20.20
CA TRP A 150 -1.71 5.21 21.02
C TRP A 150 -1.23 4.38 22.22
N ASN A 151 -0.56 5.04 23.17
CA ASN A 151 -0.02 4.34 24.34
C ASN A 151 -1.11 3.57 25.08
N GLY A 152 -0.91 2.27 25.29
CA GLY A 152 -1.85 1.39 25.99
C GLY A 152 -2.86 0.65 25.08
N TRP A 153 -2.87 0.86 23.77
CA TRP A 153 -3.80 0.21 22.85
C TRP A 153 -3.78 -1.33 22.95
N ARG A 154 -2.63 -1.91 23.32
CA ARG A 154 -2.47 -3.38 23.45
C ARG A 154 -3.28 -3.96 24.60
N ASN A 155 -3.73 -3.14 25.56
CA ASN A 155 -4.55 -3.54 26.70
C ASN A 155 -6.06 -3.44 26.44
N LEU A 156 -6.46 -2.93 25.26
CA LEU A 156 -7.87 -2.80 24.93
C LEU A 156 -8.57 -4.17 24.88
N PRO A 157 -9.82 -4.27 25.33
CA PRO A 157 -10.65 -5.43 25.12
C PRO A 157 -10.79 -5.76 23.64
N THR A 158 -10.88 -7.03 23.30
CA THR A 158 -11.04 -7.46 21.92
C THR A 158 -12.49 -7.27 21.46
N ILE A 159 -12.68 -6.53 20.38
CA ILE A 159 -14.00 -6.42 19.72
C ILE A 159 -14.20 -7.56 18.72
N THR A 160 -15.45 -7.91 18.47
CA THR A 160 -15.81 -8.97 17.54
C THR A 160 -16.75 -8.48 16.46
N ARG A 161 -16.81 -9.20 15.36
CA ARG A 161 -17.73 -8.91 14.27
C ARG A 161 -18.36 -10.22 13.78
N LYS A 162 -19.66 -10.21 13.56
CA LYS A 162 -20.34 -11.37 13.03
C LYS A 162 -20.20 -11.43 11.51
N GLY A 163 -19.33 -12.31 11.04
CA GLY A 163 -19.00 -12.40 9.61
C GLY A 163 -18.21 -11.18 9.09
N GLN A 164 -18.09 -11.09 7.77
CA GLN A 164 -17.27 -10.05 7.15
C GLN A 164 -17.94 -8.66 7.16
N ASP A 165 -19.26 -8.61 7.07
CA ASP A 165 -20.03 -7.37 6.93
C ASP A 165 -21.09 -7.17 8.04
N GLY A 166 -21.05 -8.00 9.09
CA GLY A 166 -21.95 -7.89 10.24
C GLY A 166 -21.62 -6.69 11.13
N PRO A 167 -22.51 -6.37 12.08
CA PRO A 167 -22.28 -5.30 13.04
C PRO A 167 -21.12 -5.64 13.98
N TRP A 168 -20.41 -4.61 14.41
CA TRP A 168 -19.40 -4.72 15.45
C TRP A 168 -20.06 -4.95 16.81
N LYS A 169 -19.51 -5.86 17.58
CA LYS A 169 -19.88 -6.10 18.98
C LYS A 169 -18.75 -5.54 19.86
N ILE A 170 -19.02 -4.38 20.43
CA ILE A 170 -18.12 -3.73 21.38
C ILE A 170 -18.48 -4.27 22.77
N PRO A 171 -17.53 -4.75 23.59
CA PRO A 171 -17.78 -5.18 24.96
C PRO A 171 -18.30 -4.02 25.83
N ASP A 172 -19.11 -4.32 26.84
CA ASP A 172 -19.67 -3.30 27.74
C ASP A 172 -18.60 -2.60 28.59
N ASP A 173 -17.48 -3.28 28.84
CA ASP A 173 -16.29 -2.79 29.56
C ASP A 173 -15.28 -2.07 28.65
N TYR A 174 -15.62 -1.83 27.36
CA TYR A 174 -14.72 -1.13 26.46
C TYR A 174 -14.57 0.34 26.88
N PRO A 175 -13.33 0.85 27.08
CA PRO A 175 -13.10 2.20 27.61
C PRO A 175 -13.68 3.27 26.68
N THR A 176 -14.46 4.19 27.25
CA THR A 176 -15.19 5.22 26.49
C THR A 176 -14.25 6.22 25.81
N GLU A 177 -13.10 6.50 26.46
CA GLU A 177 -12.05 7.38 25.94
C GLU A 177 -11.38 6.85 24.65
N TRP A 178 -11.56 5.56 24.35
CA TRP A 178 -11.06 4.93 23.12
C TRP A 178 -12.12 4.81 22.02
N GLN A 179 -13.35 5.22 22.30
CA GLN A 179 -14.43 5.22 21.32
C GLN A 179 -14.45 6.53 20.52
N ILE A 180 -13.32 6.91 19.99
CA ILE A 180 -13.11 8.15 19.23
C ILE A 180 -12.63 7.85 17.82
N GLU A 181 -12.85 8.79 16.90
CA GLU A 181 -12.44 8.65 15.51
C GLU A 181 -10.93 8.42 15.39
N GLY A 182 -10.56 7.46 14.56
CA GLY A 182 -9.16 7.08 14.32
C GLY A 182 -8.55 6.15 15.36
N ALA A 183 -9.24 5.86 16.48
CA ALA A 183 -8.72 4.94 17.48
C ALA A 183 -8.54 3.53 16.94
N PRO A 184 -7.43 2.86 17.27
CA PRO A 184 -7.22 1.47 16.91
C PRO A 184 -8.14 0.55 17.71
N VAL A 185 -8.43 -0.60 17.15
CA VAL A 185 -9.17 -1.67 17.83
C VAL A 185 -8.40 -2.97 17.77
N ARG A 186 -8.64 -3.84 18.75
CA ARG A 186 -8.13 -5.21 18.75
C ARG A 186 -9.23 -6.17 18.32
N THR A 187 -8.91 -7.08 17.40
CA THR A 187 -9.84 -8.12 16.94
C THR A 187 -9.22 -9.51 17.00
N LEU A 188 -10.05 -10.55 16.95
CA LEU A 188 -9.62 -11.95 16.88
C LEU A 188 -9.28 -12.39 15.45
N ARG A 189 -8.72 -11.51 14.62
CA ARG A 189 -8.32 -11.92 13.29
C ARG A 189 -7.19 -12.92 13.33
N GLN A 190 -7.31 -13.95 12.53
CA GLN A 190 -6.23 -14.92 12.34
C GLN A 190 -5.10 -14.31 11.50
N PRO A 191 -3.83 -14.66 11.78
CA PRO A 191 -2.67 -14.04 11.15
C PRO A 191 -2.55 -14.30 9.65
N MET A 192 -3.21 -15.32 9.12
CA MET A 192 -3.16 -15.63 7.68
C MET A 192 -4.12 -14.76 6.88
N GLY A 193 -3.57 -13.88 6.03
CA GLY A 193 -4.33 -13.09 5.06
C GLY A 193 -4.98 -11.82 5.61
N THR A 194 -4.73 -11.45 6.85
CA THR A 194 -5.22 -10.19 7.40
C THR A 194 -4.25 -9.06 7.13
N ARG A 195 -4.71 -8.11 6.31
CA ARG A 195 -4.07 -6.80 6.22
C ARG A 195 -4.71 -5.89 7.26
N HIS A 196 -3.90 -5.06 7.91
CA HIS A 196 -4.43 -3.93 8.64
C HIS A 196 -4.95 -2.93 7.61
N VAL A 197 -6.27 -2.86 7.47
CA VAL A 197 -6.90 -1.92 6.54
C VAL A 197 -7.48 -0.78 7.36
N PRO A 198 -6.91 0.43 7.28
CA PRO A 198 -7.47 1.61 7.90
C PRO A 198 -8.94 1.77 7.51
N GLY A 199 -9.77 2.23 8.45
CA GLY A 199 -11.20 2.43 8.21
C GLY A 199 -12.07 1.18 8.29
N ARG A 200 -11.53 0.01 8.62
CA ARG A 200 -12.32 -1.21 8.88
C ARG A 200 -12.64 -1.44 10.35
N SER A 201 -12.43 -0.48 11.20
CA SER A 201 -12.85 -0.52 12.61
C SER A 201 -14.11 0.31 12.81
N PRO A 202 -14.87 0.10 13.91
CA PRO A 202 -16.03 0.93 14.22
C PRO A 202 -15.67 2.40 14.44
N PHE A 203 -14.40 2.69 14.73
CA PHE A 203 -13.90 4.04 14.98
C PHE A 203 -13.04 4.58 13.81
N GLY A 204 -12.97 3.89 12.68
CA GLY A 204 -12.22 4.34 11.49
C GLY A 204 -10.70 4.17 11.58
N GLY A 205 -10.15 3.71 12.70
CA GLY A 205 -8.73 3.45 12.88
C GLY A 205 -8.30 2.05 12.42
N TYR A 206 -7.09 1.67 12.80
CA TYR A 206 -6.55 0.35 12.48
C TYR A 206 -7.24 -0.77 13.27
N ASP A 207 -7.47 -1.87 12.59
CA ASP A 207 -7.90 -3.13 13.16
C ASP A 207 -6.67 -4.02 13.36
N ALA A 208 -6.10 -3.95 14.55
CA ALA A 208 -4.98 -4.77 14.95
C ALA A 208 -5.46 -6.18 15.35
N GLY A 209 -5.21 -7.16 14.50
CA GLY A 209 -5.44 -8.55 14.83
C GLY A 209 -4.55 -8.98 15.99
N THR A 210 -5.13 -9.59 17.03
CA THR A 210 -4.32 -10.22 18.07
C THR A 210 -3.61 -11.39 17.45
N LEU A 211 -2.30 -11.28 17.28
CA LEU A 211 -1.47 -12.46 17.12
C LEU A 211 -1.61 -13.23 18.44
N SER A 212 -2.17 -14.44 18.39
CA SER A 212 -2.02 -15.36 19.52
C SER A 212 -0.53 -15.50 19.80
N PRO A 213 -0.12 -15.55 21.08
CA PRO A 213 1.26 -15.67 21.49
C PRO A 213 1.95 -16.87 20.87
#